data_e45257e25b215f6b229e342ca4d2d88e
#
_entry.id   e45257e25b215f6b229e342ca4d2d88e
#
_cell.length_a   1.000
_cell.length_b   1.000
_cell.length_c   1.000
_cell.angle_alpha   90.00
_cell.angle_beta   90.00
_cell.angle_gamma   90.00
#
_symmetry.space_group_name_H-M   'P 1'
#
loop_
_entity.id
_entity.type
_entity.pdbx_description
1 polymer ?
#
loop_
_entity_poly.entity_id
_entity_poly.type
_entity_poly.pdbx_seq_one_letter_code
_entity_poly.pdbx_strand_id
1 'polypeptide(L)'
;MHPGRLILSGTNDKKECFFMSTQTRARKLTVTAMLSTIAFILMYIEFPIPALIPSFVKLDISDLPELLAAFSLGPVYGVVVSLLKNVLFSLLHGTSSAYVGETFNFIMGAVFSFSAGFIYKKYKSRKGALTGALVGAVLMSVLSVPLNYFIVYPAYVKLYELPLEAIIGMYQSIRPSTDGLLECLLVFNMPFTFFKGLLDVALCFLVYKPLSPLLHK
;
A
#
# COMPACT_ATOMS: atom_id res chain seq x y z
N MET A 1 9.58 35.89 -57.59
CA MET A 1 8.17 35.60 -57.27
C MET A 1 8.07 34.18 -56.75
N HIS A 2 7.94 34.02 -55.43
CA HIS A 2 7.68 32.72 -54.81
C HIS A 2 6.31 32.81 -54.15
N PRO A 3 5.36 31.90 -54.47
CA PRO A 3 4.08 31.89 -53.82
C PRO A 3 4.08 30.98 -52.59
N GLY A 4 3.63 31.55 -51.51
CA GLY A 4 2.74 31.03 -50.51
C GLY A 4 2.94 29.61 -49.98
N ARG A 5 3.59 29.48 -48.83
CA ARG A 5 3.49 28.33 -47.95
C ARG A 5 2.20 28.48 -47.15
N LEU A 6 1.17 27.78 -47.52
CA LEU A 6 -0.07 27.67 -46.75
C LEU A 6 0.23 26.98 -45.40
N ILE A 7 -0.01 27.74 -44.35
CA ILE A 7 0.00 27.25 -42.95
C ILE A 7 -1.27 26.44 -42.73
N LEU A 8 -1.20 25.11 -42.90
CA LEU A 8 -2.23 24.16 -42.45
C LEU A 8 -1.64 23.26 -41.36
N SER A 9 -1.16 23.85 -40.24
CA SER A 9 -0.52 23.08 -39.17
C SER A 9 -1.25 23.10 -37.82
N GLY A 10 -2.35 23.84 -37.66
CA GLY A 10 -2.92 24.07 -36.35
C GLY A 10 -3.93 23.03 -35.83
N THR A 11 -4.51 22.20 -36.69
CA THR A 11 -5.59 21.28 -36.31
C THR A 11 -5.15 19.83 -36.11
N ASN A 12 -4.05 19.41 -36.78
CA ASN A 12 -3.50 18.06 -36.58
C ASN A 12 -2.74 17.96 -35.28
N ASP A 13 -1.91 18.95 -34.90
CA ASP A 13 -1.15 18.96 -33.65
C ASP A 13 -2.06 18.86 -32.43
N LYS A 14 -3.20 19.55 -32.41
CA LYS A 14 -4.16 19.45 -31.30
C LYS A 14 -4.84 18.09 -31.25
N LYS A 15 -5.13 17.45 -32.38
CA LYS A 15 -5.70 16.11 -32.42
C LYS A 15 -4.67 15.06 -32.00
N GLU A 16 -3.44 15.17 -32.43
CA GLU A 16 -2.36 14.27 -32.02
C GLU A 16 -2.04 14.39 -30.53
N CYS A 17 -1.93 15.63 -30.01
CA CYS A 17 -1.77 15.86 -28.56
C CYS A 17 -2.96 15.31 -27.75
N PHE A 18 -4.19 15.44 -28.25
CA PHE A 18 -5.38 14.89 -27.60
C PHE A 18 -5.36 13.36 -27.61
N PHE A 19 -5.01 12.75 -28.73
CA PHE A 19 -4.92 11.28 -28.89
C PHE A 19 -3.81 10.69 -28.01
N MET A 20 -2.62 11.30 -27.98
CA MET A 20 -1.50 10.88 -27.09
C MET A 20 -1.87 11.04 -25.62
N SER A 21 -2.56 12.11 -25.24
CA SER A 21 -3.04 12.32 -23.87
C SER A 21 -4.06 11.25 -23.44
N THR A 22 -4.94 10.85 -24.34
CA THR A 22 -5.98 9.82 -24.11
C THR A 22 -5.36 8.44 -23.98
N GLN A 23 -4.39 8.07 -24.81
CA GLN A 23 -3.66 6.81 -24.71
C GLN A 23 -2.89 6.71 -23.37
N THR A 24 -2.24 7.80 -22.96
CA THR A 24 -1.52 7.82 -21.68
C THR A 24 -2.46 7.64 -20.48
N ARG A 25 -3.65 8.23 -20.53
CA ARG A 25 -4.67 8.07 -19.47
C ARG A 25 -5.24 6.66 -19.43
N ALA A 26 -5.64 6.11 -20.58
CA ALA A 26 -6.15 4.75 -20.68
C ALA A 26 -5.15 3.74 -20.13
N ARG A 27 -3.87 3.87 -20.51
CA ARG A 27 -2.79 3.02 -20.00
C ARG A 27 -2.63 3.10 -18.49
N LYS A 28 -2.63 4.31 -17.91
CA LYS A 28 -2.53 4.45 -16.45
C LYS A 28 -3.68 3.76 -15.72
N LEU A 29 -4.89 3.89 -16.24
CA LEU A 29 -6.08 3.21 -15.70
C LEU A 29 -5.94 1.70 -15.78
N THR A 30 -5.52 1.16 -16.93
CA THR A 30 -5.33 -0.28 -17.14
C THR A 30 -4.28 -0.84 -16.19
N VAL A 31 -3.11 -0.19 -16.09
CA VAL A 31 -2.03 -0.63 -15.17
C VAL A 31 -2.49 -0.55 -13.72
N THR A 32 -3.20 0.50 -13.32
CA THR A 32 -3.75 0.64 -11.98
C THR A 32 -4.73 -0.50 -11.67
N ALA A 33 -5.66 -0.80 -12.59
CA ALA A 33 -6.62 -1.89 -12.42
C ALA A 33 -5.92 -3.25 -12.29
N MET A 34 -4.93 -3.52 -13.15
CA MET A 34 -4.15 -4.76 -13.08
C MET A 34 -3.39 -4.89 -11.74
N LEU A 35 -2.71 -3.84 -11.31
CA LEU A 35 -1.98 -3.84 -10.04
C LEU A 35 -2.93 -3.97 -8.85
N SER A 36 -4.13 -3.37 -8.90
CA SER A 36 -5.14 -3.52 -7.85
C SER A 36 -5.66 -4.95 -7.75
N THR A 37 -5.86 -5.62 -8.90
CA THR A 37 -6.28 -7.02 -8.94
C THR A 37 -5.18 -7.93 -8.39
N ILE A 38 -3.92 -7.69 -8.74
CA ILE A 38 -2.78 -8.45 -8.20
C ILE A 38 -2.68 -8.21 -6.69
N ALA A 39 -2.80 -6.95 -6.23
CA ALA A 39 -2.78 -6.62 -4.81
C ALA A 39 -3.90 -7.33 -4.04
N PHE A 40 -5.11 -7.36 -4.58
CA PHE A 40 -6.23 -8.11 -4.02
C PHE A 40 -5.91 -9.61 -3.89
N ILE A 41 -5.37 -10.24 -4.93
CA ILE A 41 -5.01 -11.67 -4.90
C ILE A 41 -3.92 -11.93 -3.84
N LEU A 42 -2.91 -11.06 -3.75
CA LEU A 42 -1.85 -11.18 -2.75
C LEU A 42 -2.36 -10.94 -1.33
N MET A 43 -3.36 -10.08 -1.14
CA MET A 43 -4.03 -9.89 0.15
C MET A 43 -4.83 -11.13 0.57
N TYR A 44 -5.37 -11.87 -0.38
CA TYR A 44 -6.08 -13.12 -0.09
C TYR A 44 -5.13 -14.23 0.39
N ILE A 45 -3.83 -14.14 0.02
CA ILE A 45 -2.78 -15.05 0.47
C ILE A 45 -2.16 -14.49 1.75
N GLU A 46 -2.97 -14.39 2.80
CA GLU A 46 -2.54 -13.95 4.12
C GLU A 46 -2.32 -15.15 5.05
N PHE A 47 -1.32 -15.05 5.92
CA PHE A 47 -1.04 -16.10 6.90
C PHE A 47 -0.65 -15.51 8.27
N PRO A 48 -1.16 -16.10 9.37
CA PRO A 48 -0.77 -15.71 10.72
C PRO A 48 0.63 -16.25 11.07
N ILE A 49 1.36 -15.54 11.93
CA ILE A 49 2.62 -16.01 12.50
C ILE A 49 2.49 -15.99 14.04
N PRO A 50 1.84 -17.02 14.65
CA PRO A 50 1.48 -17.00 16.07
C PRO A 50 2.68 -16.93 17.03
N ALA A 51 3.87 -17.30 16.55
CA ALA A 51 5.11 -17.18 17.31
C ALA A 51 5.60 -15.73 17.48
N LEU A 52 5.17 -14.81 16.62
CA LEU A 52 5.63 -13.41 16.62
C LEU A 52 4.54 -12.44 17.03
N ILE A 53 3.28 -12.73 16.71
CA ILE A 53 2.17 -11.81 16.92
C ILE A 53 0.85 -12.61 17.05
N PRO A 54 -0.16 -12.14 17.79
CA PRO A 54 -1.46 -12.81 17.87
C PRO A 54 -2.07 -13.13 16.50
N SER A 55 -2.75 -14.28 16.39
CA SER A 55 -3.20 -14.88 15.12
C SER A 55 -4.19 -14.02 14.31
N PHE A 56 -4.81 -13.01 14.93
CA PHE A 56 -5.68 -12.08 14.23
C PHE A 56 -4.92 -11.05 13.39
N VAL A 57 -3.61 -10.87 13.65
CA VAL A 57 -2.72 -10.06 12.81
C VAL A 57 -2.02 -10.98 11.82
N LYS A 58 -2.25 -10.75 10.56
CA LYS A 58 -1.76 -11.62 9.48
C LYS A 58 -0.71 -10.91 8.64
N LEU A 59 0.22 -11.67 8.10
CA LEU A 59 1.21 -11.22 7.14
C LEU A 59 0.71 -11.49 5.73
N ASP A 60 0.75 -10.48 4.88
CA ASP A 60 0.54 -10.54 3.44
C ASP A 60 1.58 -9.67 2.71
N ILE A 61 1.67 -9.80 1.41
CA ILE A 61 2.58 -9.03 0.55
C ILE A 61 1.82 -8.14 -0.45
N SER A 62 0.61 -7.74 -0.09
CA SER A 62 -0.28 -6.98 -0.97
C SER A 62 0.10 -5.50 -1.14
N ASP A 63 1.02 -4.98 -0.33
CA ASP A 63 1.53 -3.62 -0.45
C ASP A 63 2.61 -3.49 -1.56
N LEU A 64 3.14 -4.63 -2.03
CA LEU A 64 4.08 -4.68 -3.16
C LEU A 64 3.53 -4.03 -4.45
N PRO A 65 2.33 -4.36 -4.97
CA PRO A 65 1.78 -3.68 -6.14
C PRO A 65 1.48 -2.20 -5.92
N GLU A 66 1.22 -1.77 -4.69
CA GLU A 66 1.06 -0.36 -4.34
C GLU A 66 2.35 0.42 -4.54
N LEU A 67 3.49 -0.14 -4.09
CA LEU A 67 4.82 0.43 -4.33
C LEU A 67 5.15 0.49 -5.82
N LEU A 68 4.86 -0.59 -6.57
CA LEU A 68 5.06 -0.61 -8.02
C LEU A 68 4.24 0.47 -8.72
N ALA A 69 2.97 0.68 -8.33
CA ALA A 69 2.13 1.75 -8.84
C ALA A 69 2.69 3.13 -8.48
N ALA A 70 3.13 3.32 -7.22
CA ALA A 70 3.69 4.58 -6.75
C ALA A 70 4.97 4.97 -7.48
N PHE A 71 5.83 4.01 -7.82
CA PHE A 71 7.07 4.24 -8.55
C PHE A 71 6.87 4.41 -10.05
N SER A 72 5.94 3.67 -10.67
CA SER A 72 5.74 3.68 -12.12
C SER A 72 4.79 4.78 -12.59
N LEU A 73 3.70 5.00 -11.85
CA LEU A 73 2.62 5.93 -12.24
C LEU A 73 2.59 7.20 -11.38
N GLY A 74 3.15 7.13 -10.17
CA GLY A 74 3.21 8.22 -9.21
C GLY A 74 2.48 7.93 -7.88
N PRO A 75 2.74 8.74 -6.82
CA PRO A 75 2.29 8.46 -5.46
C PRO A 75 0.78 8.29 -5.31
N VAL A 76 -0.01 9.06 -6.04
CA VAL A 76 -1.48 8.98 -6.00
C VAL A 76 -1.98 7.63 -6.49
N TYR A 77 -1.32 7.03 -7.49
CA TYR A 77 -1.73 5.72 -8.02
C TYR A 77 -1.45 4.59 -7.03
N GLY A 78 -0.40 4.69 -6.20
CA GLY A 78 -0.17 3.78 -5.08
C GLY A 78 -1.35 3.80 -4.11
N VAL A 79 -1.80 4.99 -3.72
CA VAL A 79 -2.99 5.17 -2.85
C VAL A 79 -4.26 4.60 -3.49
N VAL A 80 -4.46 4.81 -4.80
CA VAL A 80 -5.62 4.27 -5.52
C VAL A 80 -5.58 2.73 -5.54
N VAL A 81 -4.41 2.13 -5.76
CA VAL A 81 -4.26 0.65 -5.70
C VAL A 81 -4.58 0.14 -4.30
N SER A 82 -4.08 0.82 -3.24
CA SER A 82 -4.41 0.49 -1.86
C SER A 82 -5.91 0.55 -1.57
N LEU A 83 -6.59 1.60 -2.03
CA LEU A 83 -8.04 1.72 -1.89
C LEU A 83 -8.77 0.58 -2.61
N LEU A 84 -8.45 0.37 -3.88
CA LEU A 84 -9.14 -0.62 -4.71
C LEU A 84 -8.94 -2.05 -4.20
N LYS A 85 -7.74 -2.44 -3.74
CA LYS A 85 -7.52 -3.78 -3.18
C LYS A 85 -8.39 -4.03 -1.95
N ASN A 86 -8.48 -3.04 -1.04
CA ASN A 86 -9.27 -3.17 0.19
C ASN A 86 -10.79 -3.17 -0.10
N VAL A 87 -11.24 -2.36 -1.07
CA VAL A 87 -12.64 -2.39 -1.54
C VAL A 87 -12.96 -3.74 -2.18
N LEU A 88 -12.11 -4.24 -3.08
CA LEU A 88 -12.32 -5.56 -3.70
C LEU A 88 -12.32 -6.67 -2.67
N PHE A 89 -11.40 -6.63 -1.70
CA PHE A 89 -11.34 -7.62 -0.63
C PHE A 89 -12.62 -7.62 0.21
N SER A 90 -13.09 -6.44 0.62
CA SER A 90 -14.33 -6.29 1.39
C SER A 90 -15.56 -6.79 0.64
N LEU A 91 -15.64 -6.55 -0.67
CA LEU A 91 -16.78 -6.94 -1.49
C LEU A 91 -16.80 -8.43 -1.82
N LEU A 92 -15.64 -9.05 -2.07
CA LEU A 92 -15.55 -10.43 -2.59
C LEU A 92 -15.28 -11.47 -1.48
N HIS A 93 -14.47 -11.11 -0.49
CA HIS A 93 -14.16 -11.98 0.66
C HIS A 93 -15.11 -11.74 1.85
N GLY A 94 -15.71 -10.55 1.91
CA GLY A 94 -16.42 -10.08 3.08
C GLY A 94 -15.47 -9.52 4.13
N THR A 95 -16.03 -9.09 5.25
CA THR A 95 -15.25 -8.56 6.37
C THR A 95 -15.44 -9.37 7.63
N SER A 96 -14.35 -9.78 8.26
CA SER A 96 -14.34 -10.36 9.60
C SER A 96 -14.07 -9.32 10.68
N SER A 97 -13.78 -8.06 10.30
CA SER A 97 -13.37 -6.96 11.17
C SER A 97 -14.35 -5.78 11.16
N ALA A 98 -15.60 -5.98 10.67
CA ALA A 98 -16.57 -4.91 10.45
C ALA A 98 -15.96 -3.69 9.73
N TYR A 99 -15.13 -3.93 8.72
CA TYR A 99 -14.38 -2.96 7.91
C TYR A 99 -13.28 -2.18 8.64
N VAL A 100 -13.05 -2.43 9.92
CA VAL A 100 -11.99 -1.76 10.70
C VAL A 100 -10.60 -2.17 10.22
N GLY A 101 -10.40 -3.47 10.01
CA GLY A 101 -9.13 -4.03 9.53
C GLY A 101 -8.79 -3.56 8.12
N GLU A 102 -9.76 -3.59 7.21
CA GLU A 102 -9.60 -3.17 5.81
C GLU A 102 -9.33 -1.66 5.72
N THR A 103 -10.01 -0.85 6.55
CA THR A 103 -9.76 0.60 6.63
C THR A 103 -8.36 0.88 7.18
N PHE A 104 -7.95 0.15 8.22
CA PHE A 104 -6.59 0.25 8.77
C PHE A 104 -5.54 -0.13 7.72
N ASN A 105 -5.73 -1.25 7.02
CA ASN A 105 -4.84 -1.72 5.95
C ASN A 105 -4.75 -0.69 4.81
N PHE A 106 -5.88 -0.10 4.39
CA PHE A 106 -5.89 0.99 3.42
C PHE A 106 -5.05 2.19 3.87
N ILE A 107 -5.22 2.67 5.11
CA ILE A 107 -4.47 3.82 5.62
C ILE A 107 -2.97 3.51 5.67
N MET A 108 -2.60 2.31 6.13
CA MET A 108 -1.20 1.87 6.20
C MET A 108 -0.56 1.81 4.81
N GLY A 109 -1.20 1.13 3.86
CA GLY A 109 -0.73 1.02 2.48
C GLY A 109 -0.67 2.38 1.76
N ALA A 110 -1.68 3.25 1.99
CA ALA A 110 -1.69 4.61 1.43
C ALA A 110 -0.51 5.44 1.94
N VAL A 111 -0.23 5.43 3.25
CA VAL A 111 0.93 6.15 3.83
C VAL A 111 2.24 5.58 3.30
N PHE A 112 2.37 4.27 3.23
CA PHE A 112 3.54 3.58 2.72
C PHE A 112 3.82 3.94 1.25
N SER A 113 2.87 3.68 0.37
CA SER A 113 3.03 3.89 -1.07
C SER A 113 3.12 5.38 -1.45
N PHE A 114 2.34 6.26 -0.77
CA PHE A 114 2.41 7.69 -1.04
C PHE A 114 3.76 8.29 -0.67
N SER A 115 4.27 8.02 0.54
CA SER A 115 5.56 8.53 1.00
C SER A 115 6.71 8.01 0.15
N ALA A 116 6.72 6.72 -0.19
CA ALA A 116 7.69 6.12 -1.08
C ALA A 116 7.69 6.77 -2.47
N GLY A 117 6.51 6.90 -3.07
CA GLY A 117 6.34 7.50 -4.38
C GLY A 117 6.64 9.00 -4.41
N PHE A 118 6.33 9.73 -3.33
CA PHE A 118 6.60 11.16 -3.22
C PHE A 118 8.11 11.45 -3.17
N ILE A 119 8.85 10.69 -2.37
CA ILE A 119 10.32 10.80 -2.31
C ILE A 119 10.93 10.41 -3.64
N TYR A 120 10.49 9.31 -4.24
CA TYR A 120 10.97 8.87 -5.55
C TYR A 120 10.68 9.88 -6.65
N LYS A 121 9.52 10.53 -6.63
CA LYS A 121 9.18 11.59 -7.59
C LYS A 121 10.18 12.76 -7.53
N LYS A 122 10.67 13.08 -6.32
CA LYS A 122 11.67 14.14 -6.11
C LYS A 122 13.08 13.68 -6.49
N TYR A 123 13.43 12.43 -6.17
CA TYR A 123 14.76 11.85 -6.41
C TYR A 123 14.64 10.61 -7.30
N LYS A 124 14.52 10.81 -8.63
CA LYS A 124 14.36 9.74 -9.63
C LYS A 124 15.64 8.92 -9.81
N SER A 125 15.98 8.11 -8.81
CA SER A 125 17.14 7.23 -8.81
C SER A 125 16.81 5.94 -8.04
N ARG A 126 17.60 4.87 -8.24
CA ARG A 126 17.45 3.63 -7.44
C ARG A 126 17.61 3.90 -5.94
N LYS A 127 18.56 4.78 -5.57
CA LYS A 127 18.74 5.20 -4.17
C LYS A 127 17.51 5.96 -3.66
N GLY A 128 16.93 6.86 -4.47
CA GLY A 128 15.71 7.58 -4.12
C GLY A 128 14.50 6.67 -3.93
N ALA A 129 14.36 5.63 -4.77
CA ALA A 129 13.33 4.61 -4.59
C ALA A 129 13.51 3.83 -3.29
N LEU A 130 14.74 3.36 -3.01
CA LEU A 130 15.05 2.63 -1.77
C LEU A 130 14.83 3.50 -0.54
N THR A 131 15.38 4.72 -0.52
CA THR A 131 15.18 5.65 0.60
C THR A 131 13.71 5.97 0.80
N GLY A 132 12.96 6.21 -0.29
CA GLY A 132 11.53 6.47 -0.23
C GLY A 132 10.75 5.31 0.35
N ALA A 133 11.04 4.08 -0.08
CA ALA A 133 10.40 2.88 0.43
C ALA A 133 10.74 2.63 1.91
N LEU A 134 12.00 2.81 2.32
CA LEU A 134 12.40 2.67 3.74
C LEU A 134 11.74 3.71 4.63
N VAL A 135 11.71 4.98 4.20
CA VAL A 135 11.00 6.05 4.92
C VAL A 135 9.50 5.72 5.01
N GLY A 136 8.91 5.22 3.94
CA GLY A 136 7.51 4.78 3.93
C GLY A 136 7.26 3.66 4.94
N ALA A 137 8.12 2.64 5.00
CA ALA A 137 8.02 1.54 5.95
C ALA A 137 8.11 2.03 7.41
N VAL A 138 9.03 2.96 7.69
CA VAL A 138 9.14 3.59 9.02
C VAL A 138 7.88 4.38 9.36
N LEU A 139 7.40 5.24 8.46
CA LEU A 139 6.19 6.04 8.69
C LEU A 139 4.96 5.15 8.93
N MET A 140 4.78 4.10 8.13
CA MET A 140 3.72 3.12 8.30
C MET A 140 3.82 2.45 9.68
N SER A 141 4.99 1.98 10.09
CA SER A 141 5.17 1.29 11.37
C SER A 141 4.93 2.21 12.58
N VAL A 142 5.43 3.45 12.53
CA VAL A 142 5.20 4.44 13.60
C VAL A 142 3.71 4.82 13.69
N LEU A 143 3.06 5.04 12.55
CA LEU A 143 1.64 5.39 12.50
C LEU A 143 0.73 4.23 12.93
N SER A 144 1.18 2.99 12.78
CA SER A 144 0.41 1.82 13.20
C SER A 144 0.09 1.83 14.70
N VAL A 145 0.99 2.36 15.54
CA VAL A 145 0.81 2.41 17.00
C VAL A 145 -0.39 3.28 17.40
N PRO A 146 -0.44 4.59 17.08
CA PRO A 146 -1.57 5.42 17.47
C PRO A 146 -2.89 5.00 16.81
N LEU A 147 -2.88 4.54 15.57
CA LEU A 147 -4.10 4.07 14.90
C LEU A 147 -4.66 2.81 15.56
N ASN A 148 -3.82 1.84 15.89
CA ASN A 148 -4.24 0.68 16.65
C ASN A 148 -4.75 1.08 18.03
N TYR A 149 -4.02 1.92 18.77
CA TYR A 149 -4.36 2.31 20.12
C TYR A 149 -5.70 3.07 20.22
N PHE A 150 -5.92 4.06 19.35
CA PHE A 150 -7.09 4.95 19.43
C PHE A 150 -8.28 4.50 18.60
N ILE A 151 -8.07 3.71 17.55
CA ILE A 151 -9.13 3.38 16.59
C ILE A 151 -9.39 1.88 16.55
N VAL A 152 -8.39 1.04 16.20
CA VAL A 152 -8.63 -0.37 15.89
C VAL A 152 -9.04 -1.15 17.13
N TYR A 153 -8.26 -1.09 18.22
CA TYR A 153 -8.57 -1.86 19.42
C TYR A 153 -9.83 -1.38 20.16
N PRO A 154 -10.07 -0.05 20.32
CA PRO A 154 -11.35 0.41 20.84
C PRO A 154 -12.55 0.00 19.99
N ALA A 155 -12.38 -0.03 18.66
CA ALA A 155 -13.42 -0.53 17.76
C ALA A 155 -13.68 -2.03 17.97
N TYR A 156 -12.64 -2.85 18.12
CA TYR A 156 -12.78 -4.28 18.39
C TYR A 156 -13.46 -4.57 19.73
N VAL A 157 -13.11 -3.83 20.79
CA VAL A 157 -13.79 -3.95 22.08
C VAL A 157 -15.29 -3.66 21.96
N LYS A 158 -15.67 -2.62 21.19
CA LYS A 158 -17.08 -2.23 21.02
C LYS A 158 -17.85 -3.14 20.07
N LEU A 159 -17.24 -3.59 18.97
CA LEU A 159 -17.93 -4.34 17.92
C LEU A 159 -18.02 -5.83 18.21
N TYR A 160 -17.03 -6.38 18.91
CA TYR A 160 -16.95 -7.82 19.21
C TYR A 160 -17.20 -8.13 20.70
N GLU A 161 -17.44 -7.08 21.51
CA GLU A 161 -17.61 -7.22 22.96
C GLU A 161 -16.43 -7.97 23.63
N LEU A 162 -15.25 -7.88 23.01
CA LEU A 162 -14.02 -8.51 23.48
C LEU A 162 -13.39 -7.61 24.56
N PRO A 163 -13.25 -8.11 25.81
CA PRO A 163 -12.58 -7.34 26.85
C PRO A 163 -11.13 -7.01 26.42
N LEU A 164 -10.67 -5.81 26.73
CA LEU A 164 -9.31 -5.40 26.40
C LEU A 164 -8.27 -6.33 27.03
N GLU A 165 -8.56 -6.85 28.22
CA GLU A 165 -7.73 -7.83 28.93
C GLU A 165 -7.55 -9.14 28.15
N ALA A 166 -8.58 -9.59 27.42
CA ALA A 166 -8.48 -10.77 26.57
C ALA A 166 -7.53 -10.53 25.38
N ILE A 167 -7.59 -9.33 24.79
CA ILE A 167 -6.67 -8.94 23.73
C ILE A 167 -5.22 -8.89 24.27
N ILE A 168 -5.00 -8.23 25.42
CA ILE A 168 -3.67 -8.16 26.06
C ILE A 168 -3.19 -9.57 26.41
N GLY A 169 -4.07 -10.45 26.92
CA GLY A 169 -3.76 -11.84 27.22
C GLY A 169 -3.23 -12.63 26.02
N MET A 170 -3.70 -12.35 24.80
CA MET A 170 -3.15 -12.97 23.58
C MET A 170 -1.69 -12.57 23.34
N TYR A 171 -1.29 -11.34 23.65
CA TYR A 171 0.10 -10.89 23.58
C TYR A 171 0.94 -11.47 24.71
N GLN A 172 0.38 -11.54 25.92
CA GLN A 172 1.04 -12.13 27.10
C GLN A 172 1.29 -13.63 26.93
N SER A 173 0.49 -14.33 26.15
CA SER A 173 0.76 -15.74 25.81
C SER A 173 2.07 -15.92 25.03
N ILE A 174 2.52 -14.88 24.30
CA ILE A 174 3.79 -14.86 23.57
C ILE A 174 4.91 -14.33 24.48
N ARG A 175 4.65 -13.25 25.21
CA ARG A 175 5.58 -12.63 26.16
C ARG A 175 4.87 -12.24 27.46
N PRO A 176 4.96 -13.06 28.51
CA PRO A 176 4.24 -12.84 29.77
C PRO A 176 4.58 -11.52 30.51
N SER A 177 5.74 -10.92 30.23
CA SER A 177 6.19 -9.68 30.88
C SER A 177 5.63 -8.41 30.25
N THR A 178 4.67 -8.50 29.33
CA THR A 178 4.11 -7.33 28.65
C THR A 178 2.96 -6.74 29.44
N ASP A 179 3.05 -5.46 29.79
CA ASP A 179 2.05 -4.74 30.59
C ASP A 179 1.34 -3.68 29.74
N GLY A 180 0.03 -3.91 29.54
CA GLY A 180 -0.85 -2.95 28.87
C GLY A 180 -0.77 -2.91 27.34
N LEU A 181 -1.79 -2.30 26.74
CA LEU A 181 -1.96 -2.26 25.30
C LEU A 181 -0.82 -1.53 24.58
N LEU A 182 -0.36 -0.39 25.12
CA LEU A 182 0.68 0.40 24.46
C LEU A 182 1.98 -0.37 24.31
N GLU A 183 2.39 -1.12 25.34
CA GLU A 183 3.58 -1.96 25.27
C GLU A 183 3.41 -3.09 24.26
N CYS A 184 2.23 -3.73 24.20
CA CYS A 184 1.91 -4.71 23.16
C CYS A 184 2.12 -4.15 21.76
N LEU A 185 1.63 -2.92 21.51
CA LEU A 185 1.75 -2.28 20.20
C LEU A 185 3.19 -1.92 19.84
N LEU A 186 3.97 -1.42 20.80
CA LEU A 186 5.37 -1.03 20.58
C LEU A 186 6.29 -2.25 20.39
N VAL A 187 6.03 -3.33 21.15
CA VAL A 187 6.89 -4.52 21.13
C VAL A 187 6.55 -5.47 19.99
N PHE A 188 5.28 -5.57 19.60
CA PHE A 188 4.83 -6.54 18.60
C PHE A 188 4.37 -5.87 17.31
N ASN A 189 3.35 -4.99 17.35
CA ASN A 189 2.73 -4.46 16.14
C ASN A 189 3.67 -3.55 15.33
N MET A 190 4.39 -2.65 15.99
CA MET A 190 5.31 -1.73 15.33
C MET A 190 6.46 -2.46 14.62
N PRO A 191 7.21 -3.39 15.26
CA PRO A 191 8.26 -4.15 14.58
C PRO A 191 7.71 -5.08 13.50
N PHE A 192 6.54 -5.69 13.72
CA PHE A 192 5.90 -6.55 12.73
C PHE A 192 5.51 -5.77 11.48
N THR A 193 4.87 -4.59 11.65
CA THR A 193 4.50 -3.71 10.53
C THR A 193 5.73 -3.22 9.78
N PHE A 194 6.82 -2.89 10.50
CA PHE A 194 8.08 -2.53 9.87
C PHE A 194 8.68 -3.68 9.06
N PHE A 195 8.70 -4.89 9.63
CA PHE A 195 9.18 -6.09 8.95
C PHE A 195 8.36 -6.41 7.70
N LYS A 196 7.00 -6.31 7.77
CA LYS A 196 6.13 -6.43 6.60
C LYS A 196 6.54 -5.43 5.52
N GLY A 197 6.69 -4.16 5.86
CA GLY A 197 7.14 -3.14 4.92
C GLY A 197 8.51 -3.42 4.31
N LEU A 198 9.48 -3.91 5.10
CA LEU A 198 10.80 -4.30 4.57
C LEU A 198 10.72 -5.47 3.59
N LEU A 199 9.86 -6.45 3.87
CA LEU A 199 9.62 -7.58 2.98
C LEU A 199 9.06 -7.09 1.63
N ASP A 200 8.05 -6.21 1.65
CA ASP A 200 7.49 -5.62 0.45
C ASP A 200 8.52 -4.79 -0.33
N VAL A 201 9.39 -4.04 0.36
CA VAL A 201 10.51 -3.30 -0.26
C VAL A 201 11.46 -4.28 -0.96
N ALA A 202 11.90 -5.33 -0.28
CA ALA A 202 12.82 -6.31 -0.83
C ALA A 202 12.23 -6.99 -2.09
N LEU A 203 10.98 -7.43 -2.00
CA LEU A 203 10.26 -8.04 -3.12
C LEU A 203 10.05 -7.04 -4.27
N CYS A 204 9.71 -5.78 -3.97
CA CYS A 204 9.56 -4.74 -4.97
C CYS A 204 10.84 -4.55 -5.79
N PHE A 205 12.01 -4.49 -5.15
CA PHE A 205 13.28 -4.35 -5.86
C PHE A 205 13.67 -5.60 -6.67
N LEU A 206 13.31 -6.78 -6.22
CA LEU A 206 13.51 -8.04 -6.97
C LEU A 206 12.63 -8.08 -8.24
N VAL A 207 11.36 -7.70 -8.12
CA VAL A 207 10.36 -7.81 -9.19
C VAL A 207 10.37 -6.59 -10.12
N TYR A 208 10.81 -5.43 -9.66
CA TYR A 208 10.81 -4.20 -10.46
C TYR A 208 11.63 -4.30 -11.73
N LYS A 209 12.81 -4.94 -11.68
CA LYS A 209 13.70 -5.06 -12.85
C LYS A 209 13.06 -5.80 -14.03
N PRO A 210 12.44 -6.99 -13.85
CA PRO A 210 11.73 -7.68 -14.93
C PRO A 210 10.43 -6.99 -15.35
N LEU A 211 9.73 -6.27 -14.46
CA LEU A 211 8.47 -5.60 -14.77
C LEU A 211 8.64 -4.19 -15.35
N SER A 212 9.80 -3.57 -15.18
CA SER A 212 10.08 -2.20 -15.67
C SER A 212 9.73 -1.99 -17.16
N PRO A 213 10.02 -2.92 -18.10
CA PRO A 213 9.62 -2.76 -19.49
C PRO A 213 8.11 -2.73 -19.72
N LEU A 214 7.34 -3.42 -18.89
CA LEU A 214 5.86 -3.44 -18.96
C LEU A 214 5.24 -2.19 -18.34
N LEU A 215 5.88 -1.65 -17.30
CA LEU A 215 5.39 -0.49 -16.57
C LEU A 215 5.71 0.84 -17.27
N HIS A 216 6.75 0.89 -18.12
CA HIS A 216 7.24 2.12 -18.76
C HIS A 216 7.11 2.16 -20.28
N LYS A 217 6.69 1.07 -20.92
CA LYS A 217 6.26 1.04 -22.33
C LYS A 217 4.79 1.49 -22.42
#